data_ad008786b3e6c9cc042a487afc8676ab
#
_entry.id   ad008786b3e6c9cc042a487afc8676ab
#
_cell.length_a   1.000
_cell.length_b   1.000
_cell.length_c   1.000
_cell.angle_alpha   90.00
_cell.angle_beta   90.00
_cell.angle_gamma   90.00
#
_symmetry.space_group_name_H-M   'P 1'
#
loop_
_entity.id
_entity.type
_entity.pdbx_description
1 polymer ?
#
loop_
_entity_poly.entity_id
_entity_poly.type
_entity_poly.pdbx_seq_one_letter_code
_entity_poly.pdbx_strand_id
1 'polypeptide(L)'
;MLEANNLEVVYDDVMLVLRGVSLKVPQGKVVALLGANGAGKTTLMRAFSGLLDVHDGKVTKGSITLDGEPIHRLSPAKIADRGIKQALEGRRILAELTVEENLRVGAHTKPADRAKNLERVFDLFPRLLERRTQTAGYLSGGEQQMLAMGRALMSNPRYLLLDEPSLGLAPQLVGSIRDLISAINEQGTTVLLVEQNASMALSIADHGYVLETGRVVMDKPAAALLDDEDIKEFYLGLGAEGSERSFRDVKHYRRRKRWLS
;
A
#
# COMPACT_ATOMS: atom_id res chain seq x y z
N MET A 1 -1.27 5.72 -15.80
CA MET A 1 -0.90 6.24 -14.48
C MET A 1 -2.12 6.23 -13.58
N LEU A 2 -2.00 5.81 -12.32
CA LEU A 2 -3.05 5.89 -11.31
C LEU A 2 -2.90 7.19 -10.52
N GLU A 3 -3.97 7.97 -10.38
CA GLU A 3 -3.92 9.30 -9.75
C GLU A 3 -5.13 9.54 -8.85
N ALA A 4 -4.91 10.22 -7.73
CA ALA A 4 -5.93 10.89 -6.94
C ALA A 4 -5.73 12.41 -7.07
N ASN A 5 -6.81 13.14 -7.31
CA ASN A 5 -6.78 14.59 -7.47
C ASN A 5 -7.77 15.25 -6.50
N ASN A 6 -7.25 16.03 -5.54
CA ASN A 6 -8.02 16.77 -4.54
C ASN A 6 -9.12 15.92 -3.87
N LEU A 7 -8.78 14.68 -3.51
CA LEU A 7 -9.70 13.66 -3.05
C LEU A 7 -10.16 13.94 -1.62
N GLU A 8 -11.47 14.07 -1.41
CA GLU A 8 -12.10 14.09 -0.09
C GLU A 8 -12.95 12.85 0.09
N VAL A 9 -12.80 12.20 1.25
CA VAL A 9 -13.56 11.00 1.63
C VAL A 9 -14.17 11.20 3.00
N VAL A 10 -15.47 10.92 3.09
CA VAL A 10 -16.27 10.97 4.32
C VAL A 10 -16.82 9.60 4.63
N TYR A 11 -16.81 9.21 5.90
CA TYR A 11 -17.50 8.03 6.44
C TYR A 11 -18.73 8.48 7.25
N ASP A 12 -19.78 7.66 7.22
CA ASP A 12 -21.04 7.88 7.95
C ASP A 12 -21.62 9.29 7.73
N ASP A 13 -21.35 9.89 6.57
CA ASP A 13 -21.75 11.26 6.20
C ASP A 13 -21.23 12.40 7.12
N VAL A 14 -20.41 12.08 8.10
CA VAL A 14 -19.96 13.01 9.15
C VAL A 14 -18.44 13.09 9.24
N MET A 15 -17.74 11.96 9.17
CA MET A 15 -16.31 11.91 9.46
C MET A 15 -15.48 12.12 8.20
N LEU A 16 -14.98 13.35 8.00
CA LEU A 16 -14.06 13.69 6.92
C LEU A 16 -12.66 13.14 7.22
N VAL A 17 -12.27 12.06 6.54
CA VAL A 17 -10.99 11.36 6.73
C VAL A 17 -9.93 11.83 5.74
N LEU A 18 -10.22 11.89 4.43
CA LEU A 18 -9.30 12.49 3.45
C LEU A 18 -9.74 13.91 3.13
N ARG A 19 -8.78 14.83 3.07
CA ARG A 19 -9.00 16.27 3.07
C ARG A 19 -8.26 16.95 1.93
N GLY A 20 -8.63 16.60 0.69
CA GLY A 20 -8.01 17.15 -0.51
C GLY A 20 -6.68 16.48 -0.86
N VAL A 21 -6.63 15.14 -0.78
CA VAL A 21 -5.43 14.36 -1.09
C VAL A 21 -5.20 14.32 -2.60
N SER A 22 -3.96 14.65 -3.00
CA SER A 22 -3.49 14.49 -4.37
C SER A 22 -2.22 13.67 -4.36
N LEU A 23 -2.16 12.59 -5.17
CA LEU A 23 -0.97 11.80 -5.37
C LEU A 23 -1.01 11.07 -6.71
N LYS A 24 0.16 10.67 -7.18
CA LYS A 24 0.36 9.98 -8.46
C LYS A 24 1.16 8.71 -8.27
N VAL A 25 0.75 7.65 -8.94
CA VAL A 25 1.47 6.38 -9.00
C VAL A 25 1.84 6.11 -10.47
N PRO A 26 3.02 6.57 -10.94
CA PRO A 26 3.47 6.35 -12.31
C PRO A 26 3.65 4.86 -12.60
N GLN A 27 3.37 4.45 -13.83
CA GLN A 27 3.50 3.05 -14.23
C GLN A 27 4.97 2.58 -14.14
N GLY A 28 5.18 1.35 -13.66
CA GLY A 28 6.50 0.74 -13.51
C GLY A 28 7.30 1.22 -12.29
N LYS A 29 6.69 2.06 -11.42
CA LYS A 29 7.35 2.63 -10.25
C LYS A 29 6.86 2.00 -8.95
N VAL A 30 7.70 2.07 -7.92
CA VAL A 30 7.32 1.85 -6.53
C VAL A 30 7.09 3.22 -5.89
N VAL A 31 5.87 3.46 -5.40
CA VAL A 31 5.52 4.68 -4.68
C VAL A 31 5.19 4.34 -3.24
N ALA A 32 5.87 4.99 -2.29
CA ALA A 32 5.62 4.81 -0.87
C ALA A 32 4.59 5.84 -0.36
N LEU A 33 3.64 5.39 0.45
CA LEU A 33 2.73 6.24 1.21
C LEU A 33 2.98 5.99 2.70
N LEU A 34 3.63 6.94 3.34
CA LEU A 34 3.96 6.92 4.75
C LEU A 34 2.93 7.69 5.58
N GLY A 35 2.82 7.37 6.85
CA GLY A 35 1.97 8.09 7.80
C GLY A 35 1.66 7.25 9.03
N ALA A 36 1.36 7.93 10.13
CA ALA A 36 0.95 7.31 11.38
C ALA A 36 -0.39 6.56 11.26
N ASN A 37 -0.73 5.77 12.27
CA ASN A 37 -2.06 5.17 12.37
C ASN A 37 -3.13 6.26 12.43
N GLY A 38 -4.23 6.05 11.68
CA GLY A 38 -5.30 7.04 11.56
C GLY A 38 -5.01 8.19 10.59
N ALA A 39 -3.87 8.26 9.92
CA ALA A 39 -3.57 9.30 8.94
C ALA A 39 -4.47 9.27 7.70
N GLY A 40 -5.15 8.14 7.40
CA GLY A 40 -6.03 7.96 6.26
C GLY A 40 -5.48 7.05 5.16
N LYS A 41 -4.35 6.36 5.41
CA LYS A 41 -3.69 5.47 4.42
C LYS A 41 -4.62 4.38 3.88
N THR A 42 -5.23 3.60 4.77
CA THR A 42 -6.17 2.53 4.40
C THR A 42 -7.41 3.08 3.70
N THR A 43 -7.89 4.28 4.07
CA THR A 43 -8.99 4.97 3.38
C THR A 43 -8.63 5.28 1.93
N LEU A 44 -7.41 5.76 1.68
CA LEU A 44 -6.94 6.01 0.32
C LEU A 44 -6.82 4.72 -0.48
N MET A 45 -6.33 3.64 0.14
CA MET A 45 -6.26 2.30 -0.48
C MET A 45 -7.66 1.78 -0.86
N ARG A 46 -8.65 1.94 0.04
CA ARG A 46 -10.06 1.60 -0.23
C ARG A 46 -10.63 2.44 -1.37
N ALA A 47 -10.26 3.72 -1.44
CA ALA A 47 -10.69 4.59 -2.53
C ALA A 47 -10.15 4.12 -3.89
N PHE A 48 -8.87 3.75 -3.98
CA PHE A 48 -8.27 3.21 -5.20
C PHE A 48 -8.82 1.84 -5.62
N SER A 49 -9.22 1.01 -4.66
CA SER A 49 -9.76 -0.34 -4.93
C SER A 49 -11.30 -0.39 -5.04
N GLY A 50 -11.98 0.77 -4.85
CA GLY A 50 -13.45 0.86 -4.91
C GLY A 50 -14.17 0.23 -3.71
N LEU A 51 -13.47 0.08 -2.58
CA LEU A 51 -13.99 -0.58 -1.37
C LEU A 51 -14.56 0.41 -0.33
N LEU A 52 -14.70 1.70 -0.67
CA LEU A 52 -15.23 2.70 0.27
C LEU A 52 -16.66 2.37 0.70
N ASP A 53 -17.55 2.09 -0.26
CA ASP A 53 -18.99 1.83 0.01
C ASP A 53 -19.20 0.61 0.93
N VAL A 54 -18.30 -0.38 0.88
CA VAL A 54 -18.34 -1.57 1.76
C VAL A 54 -18.12 -1.21 3.24
N HIS A 55 -17.61 -0.01 3.48
CA HIS A 55 -17.24 0.50 4.80
C HIS A 55 -17.94 1.85 5.11
N ASP A 56 -19.09 2.13 4.49
CA ASP A 56 -19.88 3.36 4.68
C ASP A 56 -19.11 4.65 4.35
N GLY A 57 -18.10 4.53 3.46
CA GLY A 57 -17.28 5.65 2.99
C GLY A 57 -17.67 6.08 1.58
N LYS A 58 -17.58 7.37 1.29
CA LYS A 58 -17.82 7.90 -0.05
C LYS A 58 -16.89 9.04 -0.43
N VAL A 59 -16.59 9.14 -1.73
CA VAL A 59 -15.89 10.31 -2.29
C VAL A 59 -16.87 11.47 -2.39
N THR A 60 -16.59 12.55 -1.68
CA THR A 60 -17.42 13.78 -1.69
C THR A 60 -16.86 14.85 -2.60
N LYS A 61 -15.54 14.83 -2.88
CA LYS A 61 -14.87 15.79 -3.76
C LYS A 61 -13.64 15.18 -4.41
N GLY A 62 -13.25 15.72 -5.55
CA GLY A 62 -12.09 15.27 -6.31
C GLY A 62 -12.39 14.06 -7.17
N SER A 63 -11.35 13.39 -7.63
CA SER A 63 -11.46 12.24 -8.53
C SER A 63 -10.29 11.28 -8.36
N ILE A 64 -10.54 10.02 -8.78
CA ILE A 64 -9.49 9.02 -8.98
C ILE A 64 -9.54 8.61 -10.43
N THR A 65 -8.38 8.64 -11.10
CA THR A 65 -8.27 8.27 -12.50
C THR A 65 -7.21 7.18 -12.72
N LEU A 66 -7.46 6.33 -13.70
CA LEU A 66 -6.49 5.38 -14.24
C LEU A 66 -6.29 5.72 -15.72
N ASP A 67 -5.07 6.13 -16.09
CA ASP A 67 -4.72 6.57 -17.45
C ASP A 67 -5.65 7.69 -17.98
N GLY A 68 -6.07 8.61 -17.08
CA GLY A 68 -6.98 9.70 -17.38
C GLY A 68 -8.47 9.35 -17.27
N GLU A 69 -8.82 8.06 -17.23
CA GLU A 69 -10.20 7.61 -17.12
C GLU A 69 -10.66 7.56 -15.66
N PRO A 70 -11.82 8.14 -15.30
CA PRO A 70 -12.31 8.14 -13.93
C PRO A 70 -12.71 6.72 -13.48
N ILE A 71 -12.22 6.31 -12.29
CA ILE A 71 -12.51 4.99 -11.71
C ILE A 71 -13.23 5.04 -10.37
N HIS A 72 -13.32 6.18 -9.71
CA HIS A 72 -13.86 6.33 -8.34
C HIS A 72 -15.36 6.00 -8.19
N ARG A 73 -16.08 5.78 -9.31
CA ARG A 73 -17.48 5.34 -9.33
C ARG A 73 -17.67 3.92 -9.85
N LEU A 74 -16.57 3.23 -10.10
CA LEU A 74 -16.62 1.85 -10.57
C LEU A 74 -16.71 0.90 -9.39
N SER A 75 -17.36 -0.25 -9.60
CA SER A 75 -17.37 -1.34 -8.62
C SER A 75 -15.97 -1.94 -8.44
N PRO A 76 -15.66 -2.53 -7.28
CA PRO A 76 -14.38 -3.19 -7.03
C PRO A 76 -14.00 -4.20 -8.12
N ALA A 77 -14.97 -4.97 -8.61
CA ALA A 77 -14.75 -5.93 -9.70
C ALA A 77 -14.25 -5.24 -10.98
N LYS A 78 -14.90 -4.15 -11.40
CA LYS A 78 -14.47 -3.38 -12.59
C LYS A 78 -13.10 -2.73 -12.43
N ILE A 79 -12.76 -2.28 -11.22
CA ILE A 79 -11.41 -1.75 -10.91
C ILE A 79 -10.39 -2.88 -10.98
N ALA A 80 -10.71 -4.03 -10.42
CA ALA A 80 -9.88 -5.22 -10.46
C ALA A 80 -9.62 -5.70 -11.91
N ASP A 81 -10.63 -5.65 -12.79
CA ASP A 81 -10.51 -6.02 -14.21
C ASP A 81 -9.62 -5.03 -14.99
N ARG A 82 -9.54 -3.77 -14.56
CA ARG A 82 -8.61 -2.77 -15.10
C ARG A 82 -7.15 -2.96 -14.64
N GLY A 83 -6.91 -3.98 -13.81
CA GLY A 83 -5.56 -4.38 -13.40
C GLY A 83 -5.08 -3.74 -12.10
N ILE A 84 -5.97 -3.22 -11.25
CA ILE A 84 -5.64 -2.77 -9.90
C ILE A 84 -6.00 -3.88 -8.93
N LYS A 85 -5.05 -4.40 -8.16
CA LYS A 85 -5.25 -5.42 -7.13
C LYS A 85 -4.66 -4.95 -5.82
N GLN A 86 -5.29 -5.35 -4.72
CA GLN A 86 -4.85 -5.02 -3.38
C GLN A 86 -4.57 -6.28 -2.56
N ALA A 87 -3.43 -6.31 -1.87
CA ALA A 87 -3.21 -7.19 -0.73
C ALA A 87 -3.58 -6.41 0.53
N LEU A 88 -4.69 -6.81 1.14
CA LEU A 88 -5.29 -6.12 2.29
C LEU A 88 -4.46 -6.34 3.56
N GLU A 89 -4.48 -5.37 4.46
CA GLU A 89 -3.99 -5.50 5.82
C GLU A 89 -4.60 -6.73 6.53
N GLY A 90 -3.84 -7.36 7.42
CA GLY A 90 -4.27 -8.53 8.18
C GLY A 90 -4.26 -9.83 7.35
N ARG A 91 -3.50 -9.86 6.25
CA ARG A 91 -3.23 -11.03 5.39
C ARG A 91 -4.46 -11.56 4.65
N ARG A 92 -5.64 -11.63 5.27
CA ARG A 92 -6.94 -12.03 4.69
C ARG A 92 -6.86 -13.30 3.82
N ILE A 93 -6.08 -14.31 4.27
CA ILE A 93 -6.00 -15.61 3.62
C ILE A 93 -7.28 -16.42 3.84
N LEU A 94 -7.53 -17.39 2.97
CA LEU A 94 -8.60 -18.39 3.14
C LEU A 94 -8.00 -19.56 3.92
N ALA A 95 -8.14 -19.52 5.24
CA ALA A 95 -7.41 -20.40 6.17
C ALA A 95 -7.67 -21.89 5.94
N GLU A 96 -8.89 -22.25 5.52
CA GLU A 96 -9.32 -23.64 5.28
C GLU A 96 -8.81 -24.22 3.96
N LEU A 97 -8.39 -23.36 3.02
CA LEU A 97 -7.88 -23.78 1.73
C LEU A 97 -6.37 -24.03 1.79
N THR A 98 -5.87 -24.88 0.91
CA THR A 98 -4.43 -25.04 0.69
C THR A 98 -3.80 -23.77 0.12
N VAL A 99 -2.47 -23.68 0.16
CA VAL A 99 -1.71 -22.60 -0.47
C VAL A 99 -2.07 -22.48 -1.96
N GLU A 100 -2.05 -23.59 -2.70
CA GLU A 100 -2.36 -23.57 -4.13
C GLU A 100 -3.81 -23.14 -4.41
N GLU A 101 -4.78 -23.61 -3.62
CA GLU A 101 -6.17 -23.20 -3.76
C GLU A 101 -6.36 -21.71 -3.48
N ASN A 102 -5.71 -21.16 -2.44
CA ASN A 102 -5.69 -19.73 -2.18
C ASN A 102 -5.18 -18.93 -3.38
N LEU A 103 -4.06 -19.37 -4.00
CA LEU A 103 -3.52 -18.73 -5.19
C LEU A 103 -4.49 -18.81 -6.36
N ARG A 104 -5.08 -19.98 -6.61
CA ARG A 104 -6.05 -20.19 -7.71
C ARG A 104 -7.28 -19.27 -7.61
N VAL A 105 -7.75 -18.95 -6.40
CA VAL A 105 -8.83 -17.98 -6.18
C VAL A 105 -8.42 -16.60 -6.72
N GLY A 106 -7.17 -16.19 -6.57
CA GLY A 106 -6.65 -14.92 -7.10
C GLY A 106 -6.70 -14.80 -8.63
N ALA A 107 -6.72 -15.93 -9.35
CA ALA A 107 -6.78 -15.96 -10.82
C ALA A 107 -8.21 -15.88 -11.38
N HIS A 108 -9.23 -15.68 -10.54
CA HIS A 108 -10.65 -15.67 -10.94
C HIS A 108 -10.94 -14.72 -12.12
N THR A 109 -10.32 -13.54 -12.16
CA THR A 109 -10.53 -12.56 -13.26
C THR A 109 -9.80 -12.90 -14.55
N LYS A 110 -8.82 -13.82 -14.54
CA LYS A 110 -8.01 -14.23 -15.72
C LYS A 110 -7.78 -15.75 -15.71
N PRO A 111 -8.81 -16.56 -15.88
CA PRO A 111 -8.69 -18.01 -15.76
C PRO A 111 -7.82 -18.65 -16.83
N ALA A 112 -7.71 -18.04 -18.03
CA ALA A 112 -6.87 -18.54 -19.14
C ALA A 112 -5.38 -18.54 -18.79
N ASP A 113 -4.91 -17.56 -18.01
CA ASP A 113 -3.50 -17.40 -17.64
C ASP A 113 -3.14 -18.10 -16.31
N ARG A 114 -4.08 -18.82 -15.70
CA ARG A 114 -3.95 -19.37 -14.35
C ARG A 114 -2.69 -20.22 -14.15
N ALA A 115 -2.41 -21.14 -15.06
CA ALA A 115 -1.26 -22.04 -14.95
C ALA A 115 0.06 -21.24 -15.01
N LYS A 116 0.20 -20.38 -16.00
CA LYS A 116 1.37 -19.52 -16.18
C LYS A 116 1.60 -18.59 -14.98
N ASN A 117 0.53 -17.98 -14.48
CA ASN A 117 0.63 -17.08 -13.34
C ASN A 117 0.95 -17.83 -12.05
N LEU A 118 0.47 -19.07 -11.90
CA LEU A 118 0.81 -19.92 -10.75
C LEU A 118 2.29 -20.27 -10.73
N GLU A 119 2.89 -20.65 -11.85
CA GLU A 119 4.33 -20.89 -11.98
C GLU A 119 5.11 -19.62 -11.63
N ARG A 120 4.77 -18.48 -12.24
CA ARG A 120 5.40 -17.19 -11.93
C ARG A 120 5.33 -16.83 -10.43
N VAL A 121 4.20 -17.08 -9.78
CA VAL A 121 4.03 -16.80 -8.35
C VAL A 121 4.89 -17.76 -7.53
N PHE A 122 4.98 -19.04 -7.87
CA PHE A 122 5.85 -19.97 -7.15
C PHE A 122 7.35 -19.66 -7.37
N ASP A 123 7.75 -19.14 -8.53
CA ASP A 123 9.12 -18.67 -8.75
C ASP A 123 9.46 -17.46 -7.86
N LEU A 124 8.52 -16.52 -7.68
CA LEU A 124 8.66 -15.39 -6.77
C LEU A 124 8.63 -15.78 -5.28
N PHE A 125 7.90 -16.86 -4.96
CA PHE A 125 7.65 -17.32 -3.59
C PHE A 125 8.01 -18.80 -3.41
N PRO A 126 9.30 -19.19 -3.46
CA PRO A 126 9.70 -20.61 -3.34
C PRO A 126 9.16 -21.30 -2.08
N ARG A 127 9.03 -20.56 -0.97
CA ARG A 127 8.45 -21.06 0.27
C ARG A 127 6.99 -21.48 0.13
N LEU A 128 6.23 -20.81 -0.71
CA LEU A 128 4.85 -21.19 -1.02
C LEU A 128 4.79 -22.45 -1.88
N LEU A 129 5.76 -22.63 -2.80
CA LEU A 129 5.88 -23.86 -3.59
C LEU A 129 6.15 -25.08 -2.69
N GLU A 130 7.09 -24.96 -1.75
CA GLU A 130 7.42 -26.04 -0.77
C GLU A 130 6.17 -26.48 0.03
N ARG A 131 5.23 -25.56 0.23
CA ARG A 131 4.02 -25.75 1.05
C ARG A 131 2.73 -25.77 0.25
N ARG A 132 2.81 -25.98 -1.08
CA ARG A 132 1.68 -25.82 -1.99
C ARG A 132 0.41 -26.57 -1.59
N THR A 133 0.56 -27.76 -0.98
CA THR A 133 -0.54 -28.63 -0.54
C THR A 133 -0.91 -28.44 0.93
N GLN A 134 -0.15 -27.61 1.67
CA GLN A 134 -0.43 -27.34 3.07
C GLN A 134 -1.64 -26.41 3.22
N THR A 135 -2.50 -26.66 4.20
CA THR A 135 -3.60 -25.76 4.58
C THR A 135 -3.03 -24.44 5.08
N ALA A 136 -3.55 -23.32 4.52
CA ALA A 136 -2.98 -21.99 4.70
C ALA A 136 -3.05 -21.47 6.15
N GLY A 137 -4.02 -21.94 6.93
CA GLY A 137 -4.14 -21.61 8.36
C GLY A 137 -2.93 -22.02 9.21
N TYR A 138 -2.17 -23.04 8.78
CA TYR A 138 -0.98 -23.52 9.49
C TYR A 138 0.33 -22.85 9.05
N LEU A 139 0.28 -21.90 8.13
CA LEU A 139 1.45 -21.13 7.72
C LEU A 139 1.89 -20.17 8.81
N SER A 140 3.19 -19.88 8.87
CA SER A 140 3.71 -18.78 9.68
C SER A 140 3.18 -17.43 9.20
N GLY A 141 3.24 -16.40 10.06
CA GLY A 141 2.75 -15.06 9.70
C GLY A 141 3.40 -14.48 8.45
N GLY A 142 4.70 -14.71 8.22
CA GLY A 142 5.38 -14.28 7.01
C GLY A 142 4.93 -15.04 5.76
N GLU A 143 4.74 -16.36 5.86
CA GLU A 143 4.23 -17.17 4.76
C GLU A 143 2.78 -16.80 4.40
N GLN A 144 1.94 -16.48 5.40
CA GLN A 144 0.58 -15.97 5.16
C GLN A 144 0.61 -14.62 4.43
N GLN A 145 1.56 -13.73 4.77
CA GLN A 145 1.75 -12.47 4.07
C GLN A 145 2.18 -12.68 2.62
N MET A 146 3.15 -13.57 2.39
CA MET A 146 3.57 -13.98 1.05
C MET A 146 2.39 -14.55 0.25
N LEU A 147 1.55 -15.38 0.87
CA LEU A 147 0.37 -15.97 0.24
C LEU A 147 -0.66 -14.89 -0.15
N ALA A 148 -0.91 -13.91 0.69
CA ALA A 148 -1.81 -12.79 0.38
C ALA A 148 -1.30 -11.98 -0.82
N MET A 149 0.00 -11.67 -0.87
CA MET A 149 0.64 -10.98 -2.00
C MET A 149 0.61 -11.86 -3.26
N GLY A 150 0.98 -13.13 -3.15
CA GLY A 150 0.93 -14.10 -4.26
C GLY A 150 -0.47 -14.22 -4.85
N ARG A 151 -1.51 -14.28 -4.02
CA ARG A 151 -2.90 -14.31 -4.47
C ARG A 151 -3.30 -13.06 -5.26
N ALA A 152 -2.84 -11.88 -4.85
CA ALA A 152 -3.09 -10.65 -5.60
C ALA A 152 -2.37 -10.66 -6.97
N LEU A 153 -1.17 -11.27 -7.06
CA LEU A 153 -0.38 -11.39 -8.27
C LEU A 153 -0.94 -12.39 -9.29
N MET A 154 -1.77 -13.35 -8.87
CA MET A 154 -2.34 -14.38 -9.75
C MET A 154 -3.15 -13.82 -10.92
N SER A 155 -3.62 -12.60 -10.84
CA SER A 155 -4.32 -11.91 -11.94
C SER A 155 -3.40 -11.11 -12.85
N ASN A 156 -2.08 -11.17 -12.65
CA ASN A 156 -1.08 -10.36 -13.34
C ASN A 156 -1.46 -8.87 -13.37
N PRO A 157 -1.52 -8.20 -12.20
CA PRO A 157 -1.99 -6.83 -12.10
C PRO A 157 -1.00 -5.83 -12.71
N ARG A 158 -1.53 -4.70 -13.23
CA ARG A 158 -0.72 -3.54 -13.62
C ARG A 158 -0.29 -2.73 -12.38
N TYR A 159 -1.18 -2.66 -11.39
CA TYR A 159 -0.99 -1.96 -10.12
C TYR A 159 -1.27 -2.91 -8.96
N LEU A 160 -0.29 -3.08 -8.09
CA LEU A 160 -0.41 -3.82 -6.84
C LEU A 160 -0.40 -2.82 -5.67
N LEU A 161 -1.48 -2.80 -4.91
CA LEU A 161 -1.62 -1.98 -3.72
C LEU A 161 -1.29 -2.86 -2.50
N LEU A 162 -0.27 -2.50 -1.72
CA LEU A 162 0.18 -3.23 -0.54
C LEU A 162 -0.08 -2.40 0.71
N ASP A 163 -0.92 -2.91 1.62
CA ASP A 163 -1.32 -2.23 2.86
C ASP A 163 -0.57 -2.84 4.04
N GLU A 164 0.46 -2.15 4.51
CA GLU A 164 1.34 -2.51 5.64
C GLU A 164 1.86 -3.97 5.59
N PRO A 165 2.51 -4.40 4.47
CA PRO A 165 2.92 -5.78 4.29
C PRO A 165 3.99 -6.25 5.29
N SER A 166 4.71 -5.34 5.94
CA SER A 166 5.72 -5.67 6.96
C SER A 166 5.19 -5.72 8.38
N LEU A 167 3.92 -5.33 8.61
CA LEU A 167 3.35 -5.20 9.95
C LEU A 167 3.33 -6.54 10.70
N GLY A 168 3.88 -6.53 11.92
CA GLY A 168 3.90 -7.71 12.80
C GLY A 168 4.80 -8.84 12.30
N LEU A 169 5.77 -8.55 11.42
CA LEU A 169 6.79 -9.50 11.00
C LEU A 169 8.08 -9.34 11.80
N ALA A 170 8.81 -10.45 11.95
CA ALA A 170 10.15 -10.41 12.51
C ALA A 170 11.10 -9.61 11.58
N PRO A 171 12.12 -8.91 12.12
CA PRO A 171 13.02 -8.05 11.32
C PRO A 171 13.65 -8.74 10.10
N GLN A 172 13.99 -10.02 10.23
CA GLN A 172 14.56 -10.81 9.14
C GLN A 172 13.56 -10.99 7.96
N LEU A 173 12.26 -11.13 8.27
CA LEU A 173 11.21 -11.27 7.26
C LEU A 173 10.88 -9.94 6.58
N VAL A 174 11.07 -8.81 7.26
CA VAL A 174 10.89 -7.47 6.65
C VAL A 174 11.82 -7.29 5.45
N GLY A 175 13.11 -7.72 5.59
CA GLY A 175 14.07 -7.73 4.48
C GLY A 175 13.59 -8.59 3.31
N SER A 176 13.07 -9.78 3.58
CA SER A 176 12.55 -10.68 2.54
C SER A 176 11.34 -10.07 1.81
N ILE A 177 10.43 -9.41 2.53
CA ILE A 177 9.27 -8.72 1.93
C ILE A 177 9.74 -7.54 1.06
N ARG A 178 10.73 -6.76 1.51
CA ARG A 178 11.34 -5.68 0.74
C ARG A 178 11.88 -6.20 -0.61
N ASP A 179 12.72 -7.23 -0.55
CA ASP A 179 13.36 -7.80 -1.75
C ASP A 179 12.33 -8.38 -2.71
N LEU A 180 11.28 -9.00 -2.17
CA LEU A 180 10.15 -9.51 -2.92
C LEU A 180 9.35 -8.40 -3.65
N ILE A 181 9.10 -7.26 -2.98
CA ILE A 181 8.42 -6.12 -3.60
C ILE A 181 9.27 -5.57 -4.76
N SER A 182 10.58 -5.48 -4.58
CA SER A 182 11.49 -5.08 -5.65
C SER A 182 11.42 -6.04 -6.84
N ALA A 183 11.48 -7.36 -6.60
CA ALA A 183 11.39 -8.36 -7.65
C ALA A 183 10.02 -8.32 -8.40
N ILE A 184 8.93 -8.05 -7.69
CA ILE A 184 7.60 -7.86 -8.29
C ILE A 184 7.59 -6.63 -9.21
N ASN A 185 8.21 -5.54 -8.79
CA ASN A 185 8.30 -4.32 -9.60
C ASN A 185 9.20 -4.50 -10.82
N GLU A 186 10.36 -5.15 -10.68
CA GLU A 186 11.26 -5.48 -11.79
C GLU A 186 10.59 -6.33 -12.87
N GLN A 187 9.60 -7.13 -12.52
CA GLN A 187 8.75 -7.85 -13.47
C GLN A 187 7.68 -6.97 -14.13
N GLY A 188 7.67 -5.65 -13.89
CA GLY A 188 6.81 -4.66 -14.54
C GLY A 188 5.51 -4.34 -13.79
N THR A 189 5.27 -4.89 -12.59
CA THR A 189 4.12 -4.52 -11.77
C THR A 189 4.39 -3.20 -11.05
N THR A 190 3.51 -2.21 -11.21
CA THR A 190 3.56 -0.95 -10.45
C THR A 190 3.11 -1.18 -9.02
N VAL A 191 3.81 -0.62 -8.04
CA VAL A 191 3.48 -0.83 -6.63
C VAL A 191 3.15 0.48 -5.94
N LEU A 192 2.01 0.54 -5.25
CA LEU A 192 1.74 1.51 -4.20
C LEU A 192 1.90 0.82 -2.85
N LEU A 193 2.94 1.19 -2.12
CA LEU A 193 3.33 0.59 -0.84
C LEU A 193 2.93 1.52 0.30
N VAL A 194 1.94 1.13 1.08
CA VAL A 194 1.59 1.80 2.33
C VAL A 194 2.35 1.14 3.47
N GLU A 195 3.10 1.93 4.24
CA GLU A 195 3.93 1.42 5.35
C GLU A 195 4.05 2.42 6.48
N GLN A 196 4.28 1.89 7.69
CA GLN A 196 4.78 2.65 8.84
C GLN A 196 6.31 2.59 8.91
N ASN A 197 6.91 1.48 8.47
CA ASN A 197 8.36 1.33 8.40
C ASN A 197 8.94 2.13 7.23
N ALA A 198 9.18 3.42 7.49
CA ALA A 198 9.66 4.35 6.47
C ALA A 198 11.02 3.93 5.89
N SER A 199 11.92 3.39 6.72
CA SER A 199 13.24 2.92 6.27
C SER A 199 13.10 1.85 5.19
N MET A 200 12.27 0.82 5.46
CA MET A 200 12.02 -0.26 4.50
C MET A 200 11.36 0.28 3.23
N ALA A 201 10.28 1.07 3.38
CA ALA A 201 9.50 1.56 2.24
C ALA A 201 10.34 2.47 1.33
N LEU A 202 11.06 3.45 1.90
CA LEU A 202 11.85 4.40 1.15
C LEU A 202 13.10 3.78 0.52
N SER A 203 13.62 2.66 1.06
CA SER A 203 14.78 1.97 0.50
C SER A 203 14.52 1.36 -0.89
N ILE A 204 13.25 1.13 -1.26
CA ILE A 204 12.86 0.52 -2.54
C ILE A 204 11.94 1.42 -3.38
N ALA A 205 11.46 2.53 -2.81
CA ALA A 205 10.57 3.44 -3.52
C ALA A 205 11.33 4.40 -4.44
N ASP A 206 10.73 4.74 -5.58
CA ASP A 206 11.18 5.84 -6.44
C ASP A 206 10.71 7.19 -5.87
N HIS A 207 9.53 7.22 -5.27
CA HIS A 207 8.87 8.43 -4.79
C HIS A 207 8.09 8.13 -3.50
N GLY A 208 7.97 9.13 -2.63
CA GLY A 208 7.23 8.99 -1.39
C GLY A 208 6.31 10.15 -1.09
N TYR A 209 5.19 9.81 -0.49
CA TYR A 209 4.23 10.73 0.09
C TYR A 209 4.14 10.50 1.59
N VAL A 210 4.02 11.56 2.36
CA VAL A 210 3.71 11.49 3.79
C VAL A 210 2.30 12.01 4.00
N LEU A 211 1.45 11.17 4.57
CA LEU A 211 0.07 11.48 4.89
C LEU A 211 -0.07 11.74 6.38
N GLU A 212 -0.66 12.89 6.75
CA GLU A 212 -0.95 13.24 8.12
C GLU A 212 -2.36 13.84 8.23
N THR A 213 -3.17 13.28 9.10
CA THR A 213 -4.55 13.74 9.37
C THR A 213 -5.35 14.00 8.08
N GLY A 214 -5.25 13.07 7.13
CA GLY A 214 -5.98 13.11 5.85
C GLY A 214 -5.42 14.09 4.82
N ARG A 215 -4.19 14.60 4.98
CA ARG A 215 -3.53 15.51 4.03
C ARG A 215 -2.14 15.01 3.66
N VAL A 216 -1.74 15.21 2.42
CA VAL A 216 -0.34 15.02 2.02
C VAL A 216 0.45 16.22 2.55
N VAL A 217 1.44 15.93 3.40
CA VAL A 217 2.32 16.95 4.02
C VAL A 217 3.70 16.98 3.36
N MET A 218 4.13 15.86 2.77
CA MET A 218 5.34 15.77 1.95
C MET A 218 5.06 14.98 0.67
N ASP A 219 5.70 15.41 -0.41
CA ASP A 219 5.63 14.88 -1.76
C ASP A 219 7.01 15.08 -2.39
N LYS A 220 7.87 14.03 -2.37
CA LYS A 220 9.28 14.12 -2.76
C LYS A 220 9.78 12.77 -3.33
N PRO A 221 10.87 12.79 -4.14
CA PRO A 221 11.64 11.57 -4.43
C PRO A 221 12.06 10.85 -3.13
N ALA A 222 12.03 9.51 -3.12
CA ALA A 222 12.31 8.73 -1.92
C ALA A 222 13.70 9.03 -1.31
N ALA A 223 14.72 9.22 -2.15
CA ALA A 223 16.05 9.60 -1.70
C ALA A 223 16.04 10.93 -0.92
N ALA A 224 15.27 11.93 -1.39
CA ALA A 224 15.14 13.21 -0.70
C ALA A 224 14.35 13.11 0.63
N LEU A 225 13.45 12.12 0.75
CA LEU A 225 12.78 11.85 2.03
C LEU A 225 13.71 11.16 3.03
N LEU A 226 14.57 10.24 2.58
CA LEU A 226 15.58 9.60 3.44
C LEU A 226 16.56 10.61 4.04
N ASP A 227 16.86 11.69 3.32
CA ASP A 227 17.76 12.74 3.80
C ASP A 227 17.06 13.82 4.64
N ASP A 228 15.71 13.85 4.64
CA ASP A 228 14.92 14.85 5.35
C ASP A 228 15.00 14.66 6.87
N GLU A 229 15.32 15.74 7.60
CA GLU A 229 15.50 15.70 9.06
C GLU A 229 14.20 15.33 9.79
N ASP A 230 13.06 15.80 9.30
CA ASP A 230 11.77 15.51 9.91
C ASP A 230 11.42 14.02 9.74
N ILE A 231 11.75 13.41 8.58
CA ILE A 231 11.60 11.96 8.36
C ILE A 231 12.53 11.17 9.27
N LYS A 232 13.79 11.61 9.43
CA LYS A 232 14.76 10.97 10.33
C LYS A 232 14.27 11.00 11.77
N GLU A 233 13.75 12.12 12.22
CA GLU A 233 13.27 12.29 13.60
C GLU A 233 11.98 11.48 13.86
N PHE A 234 10.95 11.61 12.99
CA PHE A 234 9.61 11.09 13.29
C PHE A 234 9.35 9.67 12.80
N TYR A 235 10.03 9.24 11.73
CA TYR A 235 9.76 7.95 11.09
C TYR A 235 10.92 6.97 11.12
N LEU A 236 12.17 7.43 11.25
CA LEU A 236 13.35 6.56 11.32
C LEU A 236 13.87 6.36 12.74
N GLY A 237 13.28 7.04 13.74
CA GLY A 237 13.68 6.88 15.14
C GLY A 237 15.08 7.41 15.47
N LEU A 238 15.65 8.27 14.63
CA LEU A 238 16.99 8.82 14.78
C LEU A 238 17.00 10.15 15.57
N GLY A 239 15.85 10.58 16.11
CA GLY A 239 15.71 11.76 16.95
C GLY A 239 16.03 11.47 18.42
N ALA A 240 16.51 12.47 19.15
CA ALA A 240 16.80 12.39 20.57
C ALA A 240 15.58 11.98 21.38
N GLU A 241 15.79 11.08 22.32
CA GLU A 241 14.83 10.40 23.20
C GLU A 241 13.57 11.20 23.58
N GLY A 242 12.40 10.61 23.30
CA GLY A 242 11.25 10.74 24.21
C GLY A 242 10.19 11.79 23.90
N SER A 243 9.80 12.09 22.65
CA SER A 243 8.53 12.79 22.45
C SER A 243 7.79 12.31 21.18
N GLU A 244 6.59 11.77 21.34
CA GLU A 244 5.60 11.65 20.28
C GLU A 244 5.18 13.05 19.81
N ARG A 245 6.00 13.70 19.00
CA ARG A 245 5.67 14.99 18.38
C ARG A 245 5.06 14.76 17.00
N SER A 246 3.88 15.34 16.77
CA SER A 246 3.23 15.39 15.48
C SER A 246 3.95 16.38 14.55
N PHE A 247 4.04 16.08 13.26
CA PHE A 247 4.50 16.99 12.20
C PHE A 247 3.78 18.35 12.24
N ARG A 248 2.57 18.36 12.74
CA ARG A 248 1.74 19.55 12.92
C ARG A 248 2.33 20.53 13.93
N ASP A 249 2.92 20.01 15.00
CA ASP A 249 3.50 20.81 16.10
C ASP A 249 4.79 21.49 15.66
N VAL A 250 5.61 20.83 14.83
CA VAL A 250 6.86 21.36 14.27
C VAL A 250 6.61 22.52 13.30
N LYS A 251 5.62 22.41 12.41
CA LYS A 251 5.24 23.52 11.50
C LYS A 251 4.75 24.76 12.24
N HIS A 252 4.02 24.60 13.33
CA HIS A 252 3.58 25.72 14.17
C HIS A 252 4.76 26.41 14.88
N TYR A 253 5.74 25.64 15.35
CA TYR A 253 6.93 26.19 16.04
C TYR A 253 7.82 26.99 15.08
N ARG A 254 8.08 26.51 13.86
CA ARG A 254 8.86 27.26 12.85
C ARG A 254 8.14 28.53 12.36
N ARG A 255 6.82 28.56 12.26
CA ARG A 255 6.05 29.77 11.98
C ARG A 255 6.17 30.82 13.08
N ARG A 256 6.11 30.45 14.36
CA ARG A 256 6.28 31.38 15.49
C ARG A 256 7.68 32.02 15.55
N LYS A 257 8.74 31.28 15.23
CA LYS A 257 10.11 31.84 15.21
C LYS A 257 10.33 32.88 14.08
N ARG A 258 9.61 32.82 12.96
CA ARG A 258 9.72 33.79 11.86
C ARG A 258 9.06 35.14 12.13
N TRP A 259 8.24 35.27 13.17
CA TRP A 259 7.57 36.52 13.54
C TRP A 259 8.24 37.23 14.73
N LEU A 260 9.35 36.69 15.24
CA LEU A 260 10.10 37.24 16.36
C LEU A 260 11.54 37.66 15.99
N SER A 261 11.84 37.71 14.69
CA SER A 261 13.11 38.25 14.17
C SER A 261 12.82 39.41 13.22
#